data_ee783a5cf6c8c6f69fcea9eef1b0322e
#
_entry.id   ee783a5cf6c8c6f69fcea9eef1b0322e
#
_cell.length_a   1.000
_cell.length_b   1.000
_cell.length_c   1.000
_cell.angle_alpha   90.00
_cell.angle_beta   90.00
_cell.angle_gamma   90.00
#
_symmetry.space_group_name_H-M   'P 1'
#
loop_
_entity.id
_entity.type
_entity.pdbx_description
1 polymer ?
#
loop_
_entity_poly.entity_id
_entity_poly.type
_entity_poly.pdbx_seq_one_letter_code
_entity_poly.pdbx_strand_id
1 'polypeptide(L)' 'MIRAMGKRRQGLTEKQESFARELASGKYSISESYRRVYSAENMSGPVVRNEASKLAARNDITMMVERLKAQRLAREASVG' A
#
# COMPACT_ATOMS: atom_id res chain seq x y z
N MET A 1 7.86 -13.90 23.54
CA MET A 1 7.90 -13.67 23.24
C MET A 1 7.75 -13.40 22.39
N ILE A 2 7.77 -13.25 22.18
CA ILE A 2 7.65 -12.93 21.55
C ILE A 2 7.38 -12.69 20.67
N ARG A 3 7.38 -12.76 20.33
CA ARG A 3 7.16 -12.47 19.60
C ARG A 3 6.59 -12.21 18.86
N ALA A 4 6.29 -12.24 18.84
CA ALA A 4 5.76 -12.05 18.26
C ALA A 4 5.50 -11.49 17.58
N MET A 5 5.70 -11.37 17.57
CA MET A 5 5.66 -10.84 17.16
C MET A 5 5.29 -10.47 16.37
N GLY A 6 5.11 -10.55 16.13
CA GLY A 6 4.86 -10.31 15.50
C GLY A 6 4.34 -10.02 14.83
N LYS A 7 4.33 -10.18 14.59
CA LYS A 7 3.89 -10.15 13.99
C LYS A 7 3.22 -9.61 13.45
N ARG A 8 3.15 -9.53 12.92
CA ARG A 8 2.61 -9.10 12.34
C ARG A 8 1.54 -8.81 12.23
N ARG A 9 1.26 -8.64 12.19
CA ARG A 9 0.41 -8.33 12.28
C ARG A 9 -0.62 -8.37 11.57
N GLN A 10 -1.10 -8.40 11.63
CA GLN A 10 -2.28 -8.35 11.24
C GLN A 10 -2.56 -8.72 9.91
N GLY A 11 -1.91 -9.48 9.28
CA GLY A 11 -2.23 -9.99 7.99
C GLY A 11 -1.72 -9.23 6.81
N LEU A 12 -1.09 -8.11 6.99
CA LEU A 12 -0.48 -7.41 5.86
C LEU A 12 0.89 -7.99 5.57
N THR A 13 1.11 -8.36 4.32
CA THR A 13 2.43 -8.83 3.89
C THR A 13 3.31 -7.63 3.58
N GLU A 14 4.61 -7.89 3.41
CA GLU A 14 5.53 -6.84 3.03
C GLU A 14 5.13 -6.18 1.73
N LYS A 15 4.68 -6.99 0.78
CA LYS A 15 4.25 -6.44 -0.52
C LYS A 15 3.02 -5.57 -0.36
N GLN A 16 2.09 -5.99 0.50
CA GLN A 16 0.90 -5.19 0.73
C GLN A 16 1.25 -3.87 1.40
N GLU A 17 2.19 -3.89 2.34
CA GLU A 17 2.66 -2.65 2.96
C GLU A 17 3.34 -1.75 1.94
N SER A 18 4.17 -2.33 1.07
CA SER A 18 4.83 -1.56 0.04
C SER A 18 3.82 -0.93 -0.91
N PHE A 19 2.79 -1.69 -1.26
CA PHE A 19 1.72 -1.18 -2.10
C PHE A 19 1.04 0.02 -1.44
N ALA A 20 0.76 -0.10 -0.14
CA ALA A 20 0.13 0.99 0.58
C ALA A 20 1.03 2.24 0.60
N ARG A 21 2.34 2.03 0.76
CA ARG A 21 3.27 3.15 0.76
C ARG A 21 3.30 3.84 -0.59
N GLU A 22 3.30 3.05 -1.67
CA GLU A 22 3.29 3.65 -3.01
C GLU A 22 2.03 4.46 -3.24
N LEU A 23 0.89 3.92 -2.80
CA LEU A 23 -0.36 4.66 -2.93
C LEU A 23 -0.34 5.94 -2.11
N ALA A 24 0.16 5.85 -0.88
CA ALA A 24 0.17 6.99 0.01
C ALA A 24 1.10 8.10 -0.48
N SER A 25 2.10 7.75 -1.26
CA SER A 25 3.05 8.74 -1.78
C SER A 25 2.36 9.71 -2.74
N GLY A 26 1.27 9.27 -3.39
CA GLY A 26 0.57 10.10 -4.34
C GLY A 26 1.25 10.26 -5.67
N LYS A 27 2.37 9.56 -5.88
CA LYS A 27 3.12 9.68 -7.12
C LYS A 27 2.61 8.77 -8.22
N TYR A 28 1.92 7.71 -7.86
CA TYR A 28 1.55 6.69 -8.82
C TYR A 28 0.08 6.37 -8.72
N SER A 29 -0.51 5.97 -9.86
CA SER A 29 -1.87 5.48 -9.87
C SER A 29 -1.94 4.14 -9.13
N ILE A 30 -3.14 3.66 -8.90
CA ILE A 30 -3.34 2.36 -8.25
C ILE A 30 -2.68 1.26 -9.06
N SER A 31 -2.90 1.25 -10.37
CA SER A 31 -2.31 0.24 -11.25
C SER A 31 -0.79 0.33 -11.26
N GLU A 32 -0.26 1.53 -11.33
CA GLU A 32 1.17 1.71 -11.36
C GLU A 32 1.81 1.27 -10.04
N SER A 33 1.17 1.61 -8.92
CA SER A 33 1.64 1.16 -7.62
C SER A 33 1.70 -0.36 -7.55
N TYR A 34 0.68 -1.02 -8.09
CA TYR A 34 0.63 -2.46 -8.12
C TYR A 34 1.81 -3.04 -8.92
N ARG A 35 2.08 -2.46 -10.08
CA ARG A 35 3.15 -2.95 -10.94
C ARG A 35 4.52 -2.76 -10.31
N ARG A 36 4.68 -1.72 -9.52
CA ARG A 36 5.96 -1.46 -8.87
C ARG A 36 6.27 -2.46 -7.78
N VAL A 37 5.25 -3.03 -7.18
CA VAL A 37 5.42 -3.92 -6.03
C VAL A 37 5.30 -5.39 -6.42
N TYR A 38 4.35 -5.69 -7.31
CA TYR A 38 4.10 -7.06 -7.73
C TYR A 38 4.57 -7.26 -9.16
N SER A 39 5.10 -8.45 -9.42
CA SER A 39 5.47 -8.80 -10.80
C SER A 39 4.21 -8.98 -11.61
N ALA A 40 4.04 -8.15 -12.61
CA ALA A 40 2.82 -8.17 -13.41
C ALA A 40 3.11 -8.30 -14.89
N GLU A 41 4.31 -8.78 -15.27
CA GLU A 41 4.68 -8.86 -16.67
C GLU A 41 3.77 -9.78 -17.45
N ASN A 42 3.24 -10.80 -16.79
CA ASN A 42 2.38 -11.77 -17.48
C ASN A 42 0.90 -11.46 -17.32
N MET A 43 0.57 -10.29 -16.80
CA MET A 43 -0.82 -9.90 -16.59
C MET A 43 -1.19 -8.84 -17.60
N SER A 44 -2.39 -8.96 -18.14
CA SER A 44 -2.89 -7.94 -19.05
C SER A 44 -3.21 -6.67 -18.25
N GLY A 45 -3.30 -5.54 -18.99
CA GLY A 45 -3.65 -4.29 -18.34
C GLY A 45 -4.95 -4.33 -17.55
N PRO A 46 -6.03 -4.84 -18.15
CA PRO A 46 -7.29 -4.94 -17.41
C PRO A 46 -7.19 -5.80 -16.14
N VAL A 47 -6.43 -6.89 -16.20
CA VAL A 47 -6.26 -7.76 -15.04
C VAL A 47 -5.49 -7.03 -13.95
N VAL A 48 -4.41 -6.33 -14.31
CA VAL A 48 -3.65 -5.55 -13.35
C VAL A 48 -4.55 -4.51 -12.66
N ARG A 49 -5.32 -3.81 -13.47
CA ARG A 49 -6.20 -2.77 -12.94
C ARG A 49 -7.22 -3.35 -11.99
N ASN A 50 -7.78 -4.50 -12.34
CA ASN A 50 -8.78 -5.15 -11.51
C ASN A 50 -8.18 -5.61 -10.18
N GLU A 51 -7.02 -6.27 -10.24
CA GLU A 51 -6.36 -6.76 -9.03
C GLU A 51 -5.90 -5.60 -8.15
N ALA A 52 -5.37 -4.56 -8.76
CA ALA A 52 -4.92 -3.40 -8.01
C ALA A 52 -6.08 -2.71 -7.31
N SER A 53 -7.22 -2.60 -8.00
CA SER A 53 -8.40 -1.99 -7.41
C SER A 53 -8.92 -2.79 -6.24
N LYS A 54 -8.95 -4.12 -6.38
CA LYS A 54 -9.39 -4.97 -5.29
C LYS A 54 -8.49 -4.82 -4.07
N LEU A 55 -7.19 -4.79 -4.30
CA LEU A 55 -6.23 -4.64 -3.22
C LEU A 55 -6.39 -3.29 -2.54
N ALA A 56 -6.50 -2.24 -3.34
CA ALA A 56 -6.64 -0.90 -2.79
C ALA A 56 -7.92 -0.73 -2.00
N ALA A 57 -8.94 -1.53 -2.30
CA ALA A 57 -10.22 -1.43 -1.63
C ALA A 57 -10.27 -2.20 -0.32
N ARG A 58 -9.26 -3.01 -0.03
CA ARG A 58 -9.22 -3.75 1.22
C ARG A 58 -9.20 -2.77 2.38
N ASN A 59 -9.95 -3.09 3.42
CA ASN A 59 -10.04 -2.20 4.56
C ASN A 59 -8.67 -1.96 5.22
N ASP A 60 -7.88 -3.01 5.38
CA ASP A 60 -6.58 -2.88 6.02
C ASP A 60 -5.63 -2.03 5.18
N ILE A 61 -5.67 -2.19 3.86
CA ILE A 61 -4.84 -1.36 2.98
C ILE A 61 -5.30 0.10 3.04
N THR A 62 -6.61 0.31 2.97
CA THR A 62 -7.15 1.66 3.03
C THR A 62 -6.74 2.37 4.32
N MET A 63 -6.85 1.67 5.44
CA MET A 63 -6.50 2.26 6.72
C MET A 63 -5.00 2.58 6.79
N MET A 64 -4.17 1.71 6.23
CA MET A 64 -2.74 1.98 6.24
C MET A 64 -2.40 3.17 5.37
N VAL A 65 -3.02 3.27 4.20
CA VAL A 65 -2.79 4.41 3.31
C VAL A 65 -3.19 5.72 4.01
N GLU A 66 -4.33 5.70 4.67
CA GLU A 66 -4.79 6.89 5.40
C GLU A 66 -3.81 7.29 6.48
N ARG A 67 -3.32 6.31 7.22
CA ARG A 67 -2.36 6.57 8.29
C ARG A 67 -1.07 7.16 7.74
N LEU A 68 -0.57 6.59 6.65
CA LEU A 68 0.66 7.08 6.05
C LEU A 68 0.52 8.49 5.51
N LYS A 69 -0.63 8.77 4.89
CA LYS A 69 -0.89 10.13 4.41
C LYS A 69 -0.95 11.12 5.55
N ALA A 70 -1.61 10.74 6.64
CA ALA A 70 -1.71 11.61 7.80
C ALA A 70 -0.33 11.90 8.39
N GLN A 71 0.51 10.88 8.47
CA GLN A 71 1.86 11.06 8.99
C GLN A 71 2.67 12.00 8.12
N ARG A 72 2.55 11.86 6.81
CA ARG A 72 3.28 12.71 5.90
C ARG A 72 2.83 14.16 6.01
N LEU A 73 1.52 14.38 6.08
CA LEU A 73 0.99 15.73 6.21
C LEU A 73 1.41 16.37 7.52
N ALA A 74 1.40 15.59 8.60
CA ALA A 74 1.80 16.10 9.90
C ALA A 74 3.27 16.51 9.87
N ARG A 75 4.10 15.69 9.21
CA ARG A 75 5.53 15.99 9.12
C ARG A 75 5.77 17.26 8.32
N GLU A 76 5.06 17.39 7.20
CA GLU A 76 5.21 18.56 6.35
C GLU A 76 4.73 19.82 7.07
N ALA A 77 3.66 19.69 7.83
CA ALA A 77 3.13 20.82 8.56
C ALA A 77 4.10 21.29 9.64
N SER A 78 4.77 20.35 10.30
CA SER A 78 5.67 20.72 11.38
C SER A 78 6.97 21.29 10.87
N VAL A 79 7.33 21.02 9.64
CA VAL A 79 8.53 21.62 9.05
C VAL A 79 8.33 23.09 8.81
N GLY A 80 7.13 23.46 8.44
CA GLY A 80 6.71 24.79 8.12
C GLY A 80 7.39 25.88 8.75
#